data_af975c091d8ee45334da342431e838cd
#
_entry.id   af975c091d8ee45334da342431e838cd
#
_cell.length_a   1.000
_cell.length_b   1.000
_cell.length_c   1.000
_cell.angle_alpha   90.00
_cell.angle_beta   90.00
_cell.angle_gamma   90.00
#
_symmetry.space_group_name_H-M   'P 1'
#
loop_
_entity.id
_entity.type
_entity.pdbx_description
1 polymer ?
#
loop_
_entity_poly.entity_id
_entity_poly.type
_entity_poly.pdbx_seq_one_letter_code
_entity_poly.pdbx_strand_id
1 'polypeptide(L)'
;ARTGVIFANALGGENRSESNIRVFSAEMRKIAIDNGVTPEQADAMVEKICEGTPRIDEDTMPGELANVVSGRVANLLDLQGPNYSTDAACASSMAALLDACRLLQTRQVDTMLAGATDRCMEAPTYAKFSAIGALSPTHSTPFDAKANGFVMGEGAGVLLLKRLSDAIDDGDDIKAVIRGVGGSSDGRGKGITAPSQRGQVQAVSRAYAQAGYEPSTVELVEAHGTSTKV
;
A
#
# COMPACT_ATOMS: atom_id res chain seq x y z
N ALA A 1 7.13 13.54 -23.33
CA ALA A 1 6.74 12.14 -23.13
C ALA A 1 5.46 12.07 -22.29
N ARG A 2 4.58 11.12 -22.58
CA ARG A 2 3.36 10.89 -21.79
C ARG A 2 3.74 10.02 -20.61
N THR A 3 4.11 10.66 -19.50
CA THR A 3 4.50 9.95 -18.28
C THR A 3 3.32 9.86 -17.31
N GLY A 4 2.97 8.64 -16.90
CA GLY A 4 1.96 8.38 -15.88
C GLY A 4 2.55 8.07 -14.51
N VAL A 5 1.71 8.08 -13.49
CA VAL A 5 2.10 7.80 -12.10
C VAL A 5 1.07 6.86 -11.45
N ILE A 6 1.49 5.70 -10.97
CA ILE A 6 0.64 4.80 -10.19
C ILE A 6 1.33 4.53 -8.86
N PHE A 7 0.70 4.91 -7.76
CA PHE A 7 1.15 4.58 -6.42
C PHE A 7 0.20 3.60 -5.74
N ALA A 8 0.78 2.57 -5.17
CA ALA A 8 0.06 1.66 -4.30
C ALA A 8 0.08 2.18 -2.86
N ASN A 9 -1.06 2.22 -2.25
CA ASN A 9 -1.24 2.60 -0.85
C ASN A 9 -2.46 1.87 -0.29
N ALA A 10 -2.26 1.11 0.77
CA ALA A 10 -3.32 0.46 1.52
C ALA A 10 -3.46 1.14 2.90
N LEU A 11 -4.66 1.11 3.50
CA LEU A 11 -4.94 1.57 4.86
C LEU A 11 -4.81 3.08 5.06
N GLY A 12 -4.94 4.02 4.37
CA GLY A 12 -4.92 5.48 4.66
C GLY A 12 -3.92 5.88 5.76
N GLY A 13 -3.34 7.01 5.74
CA GLY A 13 -2.25 7.37 6.65
C GLY A 13 -2.69 7.78 8.06
N GLU A 14 -1.71 8.01 8.93
CA GLU A 14 -1.81 8.46 10.31
C GLU A 14 -2.70 9.71 10.47
N ASN A 15 -2.57 10.69 9.59
CA ASN A 15 -3.35 11.92 9.62
C ASN A 15 -4.87 11.68 9.67
N ARG A 16 -5.37 10.66 8.99
CA ARG A 16 -6.78 10.31 9.01
C ARG A 16 -7.26 9.82 10.38
N SER A 17 -6.43 9.05 11.06
CA SER A 17 -6.75 8.57 12.41
C SER A 17 -6.73 9.72 13.42
N GLU A 18 -5.78 10.62 13.29
CA GLU A 18 -5.62 11.77 14.18
C GLU A 18 -6.69 12.85 13.94
N SER A 19 -7.04 13.16 12.69
CA SER A 19 -8.11 14.10 12.37
C SER A 19 -9.48 13.62 12.87
N ASN A 20 -9.74 12.31 12.81
CA ASN A 20 -10.96 11.73 13.36
C ASN A 20 -11.11 11.98 14.86
N ILE A 21 -10.03 12.02 15.65
CA ILE A 21 -10.08 12.35 17.06
C ILE A 21 -10.70 13.74 17.25
N ARG A 22 -10.29 14.73 16.44
CA ARG A 22 -10.88 16.08 16.48
C ARG A 22 -12.32 16.12 15.99
N VAL A 23 -12.65 15.36 14.94
CA VAL A 23 -14.05 15.29 14.44
C VAL A 23 -14.98 14.79 15.52
N PHE A 24 -14.60 13.75 16.24
CA PHE A 24 -15.43 13.16 17.31
C PHE A 24 -15.30 13.87 18.66
N SER A 25 -14.46 14.87 18.80
CA SER A 25 -14.23 15.55 20.08
C SER A 25 -15.48 16.19 20.67
N ALA A 26 -16.35 16.77 19.83
CA ALA A 26 -17.63 17.35 20.27
C ALA A 26 -18.57 16.28 20.85
N GLU A 27 -18.62 15.10 20.27
CA GLU A 27 -19.42 13.98 20.77
C GLU A 27 -18.84 13.42 22.07
N MET A 28 -17.51 13.30 22.16
CA MET A 28 -16.82 12.90 23.39
C MET A 28 -17.16 13.86 24.55
N ARG A 29 -17.12 15.17 24.27
CA ARG A 29 -17.53 16.21 25.24
C ARG A 29 -18.96 16.00 25.72
N LYS A 30 -19.88 15.82 24.81
CA LYS A 30 -21.31 15.56 25.13
C LYS A 30 -21.47 14.32 26.00
N ILE A 31 -20.84 13.21 25.63
CA ILE A 31 -20.91 11.96 26.39
C ILE A 31 -20.36 12.17 27.81
N ALA A 32 -19.27 12.89 27.98
CA ALA A 32 -18.72 13.20 29.30
C ALA A 32 -19.71 13.96 30.19
N ILE A 33 -20.34 15.01 29.66
CA ILE A 33 -21.35 15.82 30.39
C ILE A 33 -22.58 14.97 30.70
N ASP A 34 -23.09 14.19 29.78
CA ASP A 34 -24.25 13.30 29.98
C ASP A 34 -23.98 12.24 31.08
N ASN A 35 -22.72 11.95 31.36
CA ASN A 35 -22.27 11.05 32.43
C ASN A 35 -21.80 11.76 33.69
N GLY A 36 -22.15 13.04 33.88
CA GLY A 36 -21.97 13.77 35.14
C GLY A 36 -20.63 14.51 35.27
N VAL A 37 -19.85 14.61 34.21
CA VAL A 37 -18.64 15.45 34.15
C VAL A 37 -19.06 16.91 33.96
N THR A 38 -18.44 17.86 34.68
CA THR A 38 -18.78 19.27 34.46
C THR A 38 -18.33 19.75 33.08
N PRO A 39 -18.98 20.79 32.52
CA PRO A 39 -18.59 21.31 31.20
C PRO A 39 -17.11 21.70 31.13
N GLU A 40 -16.58 22.32 32.18
CA GLU A 40 -15.18 22.78 32.27
C GLU A 40 -14.21 21.60 32.29
N GLN A 41 -14.56 20.52 33.03
CA GLN A 41 -13.77 19.29 33.03
C GLN A 41 -13.83 18.57 31.69
N ALA A 42 -15.00 18.53 31.03
CA ALA A 42 -15.15 17.94 29.72
C ALA A 42 -14.34 18.69 28.67
N ASP A 43 -14.30 20.03 28.72
CA ASP A 43 -13.48 20.84 27.83
C ASP A 43 -11.99 20.55 28.02
N ALA A 44 -11.52 20.49 29.27
CA ALA A 44 -10.12 20.16 29.58
C ALA A 44 -9.74 18.73 29.12
N MET A 45 -10.66 17.76 29.23
CA MET A 45 -10.46 16.39 28.73
C MET A 45 -10.33 16.37 27.21
N VAL A 46 -11.21 17.07 26.50
CA VAL A 46 -11.17 17.15 25.03
C VAL A 46 -9.90 17.84 24.55
N GLU A 47 -9.51 18.94 25.17
CA GLU A 47 -8.27 19.64 24.89
C GLU A 47 -7.06 18.69 25.01
N LYS A 48 -7.01 17.93 26.11
CA LYS A 48 -5.95 16.96 26.35
C LYS A 48 -5.93 15.81 25.34
N ILE A 49 -7.10 15.31 24.94
CA ILE A 49 -7.22 14.23 23.92
C ILE A 49 -6.76 14.75 22.56
N CYS A 50 -7.07 16.00 22.22
CA CYS A 50 -6.69 16.62 20.98
C CYS A 50 -5.24 17.17 20.98
N GLU A 51 -4.57 17.18 22.13
CA GLU A 51 -3.19 17.63 22.25
C GLU A 51 -2.29 16.79 21.35
N GLY A 52 -1.50 17.45 20.49
CA GLY A 52 -0.62 16.76 19.54
C GLY A 52 -1.27 16.29 18.25
N THR A 53 -2.61 16.32 18.12
CA THR A 53 -3.25 16.01 16.85
C THR A 53 -3.26 17.23 15.91
N PRO A 54 -3.10 17.04 14.57
CA PRO A 54 -3.11 18.16 13.63
C PRO A 54 -4.45 18.89 13.65
N ARG A 55 -4.43 20.20 13.40
CA ARG A 55 -5.67 20.98 13.20
C ARG A 55 -6.30 20.58 11.88
N ILE A 56 -7.63 20.65 11.84
CA ILE A 56 -8.38 20.48 10.59
C ILE A 56 -8.34 21.81 9.86
N ASP A 57 -7.78 21.79 8.65
CA ASP A 57 -7.63 22.93 7.74
C ASP A 57 -7.89 22.51 6.28
N GLU A 58 -7.62 23.40 5.34
CA GLU A 58 -7.82 23.16 3.91
C GLU A 58 -6.94 22.03 3.34
N ASP A 59 -5.82 21.72 3.97
CA ASP A 59 -4.91 20.65 3.54
C ASP A 59 -5.27 19.28 4.11
N THR A 60 -6.15 19.21 5.12
CA THR A 60 -6.52 17.95 5.80
C THR A 60 -7.16 16.96 4.84
N MET A 61 -8.22 17.38 4.12
CA MET A 61 -8.90 16.51 3.15
C MET A 61 -7.96 16.05 2.02
N PRO A 62 -7.22 16.93 1.34
CA PRO A 62 -6.21 16.51 0.36
C PRO A 62 -5.16 15.55 0.94
N GLY A 63 -4.78 15.73 2.20
CA GLY A 63 -3.82 14.86 2.89
C GLY A 63 -4.32 13.44 3.15
N GLU A 64 -5.64 13.23 3.21
CA GLU A 64 -6.28 11.94 3.47
C GLU A 64 -6.66 11.17 2.20
N LEU A 65 -6.69 11.82 1.05
CA LEU A 65 -7.06 11.19 -0.22
C LEU A 65 -5.89 10.38 -0.79
N ALA A 66 -6.06 9.09 -0.93
CA ALA A 66 -5.01 8.17 -1.42
C ALA A 66 -4.47 8.57 -2.81
N ASN A 67 -5.33 9.07 -3.70
CA ASN A 67 -4.91 9.51 -5.05
C ASN A 67 -4.02 10.76 -5.03
N VAL A 68 -4.01 11.52 -3.95
CA VAL A 68 -3.16 12.72 -3.84
C VAL A 68 -1.68 12.35 -3.74
N VAL A 69 -1.35 11.15 -3.31
CA VAL A 69 0.05 10.66 -3.32
C VAL A 69 0.60 10.68 -4.75
N SER A 70 -0.08 10.04 -5.69
CA SER A 70 0.31 10.05 -7.11
C SER A 70 0.13 11.43 -7.74
N GLY A 71 -0.93 12.16 -7.36
CA GLY A 71 -1.21 13.50 -7.84
C GLY A 71 -0.14 14.54 -7.46
N ARG A 72 0.41 14.48 -6.24
CA ARG A 72 1.51 15.37 -5.82
C ARG A 72 2.78 15.12 -6.63
N VAL A 73 3.11 13.85 -6.92
CA VAL A 73 4.26 13.52 -7.79
C VAL A 73 4.04 14.03 -9.20
N ALA A 74 2.85 13.80 -9.77
CA ALA A 74 2.51 14.30 -11.10
C ALA A 74 2.55 15.82 -11.18
N ASN A 75 2.03 16.53 -10.18
CA ASN A 75 2.04 17.98 -10.11
C ASN A 75 3.46 18.54 -9.98
N LEU A 76 4.27 17.98 -9.08
CA LEU A 76 5.64 18.45 -8.84
C LEU A 76 6.53 18.31 -10.07
N LEU A 77 6.34 17.25 -10.86
CA LEU A 77 7.16 16.92 -12.03
C LEU A 77 6.49 17.32 -13.35
N ASP A 78 5.35 18.02 -13.31
CA ASP A 78 4.55 18.39 -14.48
C ASP A 78 4.24 17.20 -15.42
N LEU A 79 3.82 16.07 -14.84
CA LEU A 79 3.51 14.86 -15.58
C LEU A 79 2.02 14.86 -15.99
N GLN A 80 1.74 14.63 -17.25
CA GLN A 80 0.41 14.77 -17.84
C GLN A 80 -0.22 13.43 -18.25
N GLY A 81 0.42 12.31 -17.93
CA GLY A 81 -0.16 10.98 -18.06
C GLY A 81 -1.19 10.67 -16.97
N PRO A 82 -1.87 9.54 -17.04
CA PRO A 82 -2.79 9.11 -16.00
C PRO A 82 -2.08 8.98 -14.66
N ASN A 83 -2.70 9.51 -13.59
CA ASN A 83 -2.21 9.32 -12.23
C ASN A 83 -3.34 8.87 -11.32
N TYR A 84 -3.09 7.84 -10.52
CA TYR A 84 -4.04 7.28 -9.56
C TYR A 84 -3.34 6.39 -8.53
N SER A 85 -4.06 6.08 -7.46
CA SER A 85 -3.62 5.09 -6.49
C SER A 85 -4.39 3.79 -6.64
N THR A 86 -3.74 2.67 -6.33
CA THR A 86 -4.36 1.35 -6.33
C THR A 86 -4.19 0.69 -4.96
N ASP A 87 -5.19 -0.11 -4.58
CA ASP A 87 -5.19 -0.89 -3.35
C ASP A 87 -5.58 -2.34 -3.66
N ALA A 88 -4.69 -3.25 -3.35
CA ALA A 88 -4.87 -4.69 -3.36
C ALA A 88 -4.26 -5.31 -2.09
N ALA A 89 -4.34 -4.57 -0.98
CA ALA A 89 -3.71 -4.90 0.30
C ALA A 89 -2.21 -5.22 0.11
N CYS A 90 -1.72 -6.35 0.62
CA CYS A 90 -0.31 -6.75 0.52
C CYS A 90 0.19 -6.89 -0.94
N ALA A 91 -0.69 -7.05 -1.91
CA ALA A 91 -0.34 -7.15 -3.34
C ALA A 91 -0.36 -5.79 -4.07
N SER A 92 -0.58 -4.67 -3.38
CA SER A 92 -0.80 -3.36 -3.98
C SER A 92 0.36 -2.90 -4.87
N SER A 93 1.60 -3.09 -4.45
CA SER A 93 2.78 -2.73 -5.25
C SER A 93 2.86 -3.54 -6.55
N MET A 94 2.55 -4.83 -6.50
CA MET A 94 2.52 -5.69 -7.68
C MET A 94 1.35 -5.35 -8.60
N ALA A 95 0.19 -4.93 -8.06
CA ALA A 95 -0.93 -4.41 -8.85
C ALA A 95 -0.55 -3.12 -9.59
N ALA A 96 0.14 -2.19 -8.93
CA ALA A 96 0.66 -0.98 -9.57
C ALA A 96 1.62 -1.31 -10.73
N LEU A 97 2.53 -2.27 -10.55
CA LEU A 97 3.43 -2.73 -11.59
C LEU A 97 2.67 -3.39 -12.75
N LEU A 98 1.69 -4.24 -12.46
CA LEU A 98 0.86 -4.88 -13.48
C LEU A 98 0.14 -3.85 -14.37
N ASP A 99 -0.47 -2.84 -13.75
CA ASP A 99 -1.17 -1.79 -14.47
C ASP A 99 -0.20 -0.89 -15.26
N ALA A 100 0.92 -0.53 -14.68
CA ALA A 100 1.97 0.24 -15.35
C ALA A 100 2.50 -0.49 -16.61
N CYS A 101 2.78 -1.79 -16.48
CA CYS A 101 3.22 -2.61 -17.62
C CYS A 101 2.15 -2.66 -18.73
N ARG A 102 0.87 -2.79 -18.38
CA ARG A 102 -0.23 -2.80 -19.33
C ARG A 102 -0.37 -1.48 -20.09
N LEU A 103 -0.29 -0.35 -19.39
CA LEU A 103 -0.36 0.99 -20.00
C LEU A 103 0.82 1.23 -20.96
N LEU A 104 2.02 0.77 -20.62
CA LEU A 104 3.20 0.82 -21.48
C LEU A 104 3.05 -0.10 -22.71
N GLN A 105 2.61 -1.33 -22.53
CA GLN A 105 2.42 -2.30 -23.60
C GLN A 105 1.35 -1.85 -24.61
N THR A 106 0.28 -1.22 -24.12
CA THR A 106 -0.80 -0.68 -24.97
C THR A 106 -0.48 0.71 -25.54
N ARG A 107 0.72 1.24 -25.29
CA ARG A 107 1.18 2.55 -25.76
C ARG A 107 0.30 3.74 -25.36
N GLN A 108 -0.43 3.60 -24.27
CA GLN A 108 -1.18 4.73 -23.67
C GLN A 108 -0.25 5.75 -23.03
N VAL A 109 0.89 5.29 -22.53
CA VAL A 109 1.96 6.11 -21.97
C VAL A 109 3.31 5.70 -22.58
N ASP A 110 4.30 6.57 -22.44
CA ASP A 110 5.68 6.31 -22.88
C ASP A 110 6.57 5.90 -21.71
N THR A 111 6.32 6.46 -20.53
CA THR A 111 7.00 6.14 -19.28
C THR A 111 6.00 6.06 -18.13
N MET A 112 6.34 5.32 -17.09
CA MET A 112 5.54 5.18 -15.88
C MET A 112 6.40 5.26 -14.63
N LEU A 113 6.00 6.10 -13.68
CA LEU A 113 6.41 5.97 -12.29
C LEU A 113 5.45 5.02 -11.60
N ALA A 114 5.93 3.84 -11.24
CA ALA A 114 5.15 2.86 -10.52
C ALA A 114 5.81 2.57 -9.17
N GLY A 115 5.06 2.71 -8.10
CA GLY A 115 5.61 2.58 -6.77
C GLY A 115 4.57 2.25 -5.71
N ALA A 116 5.06 2.11 -4.51
CA ALA A 116 4.23 1.91 -3.33
C ALA A 116 4.81 2.68 -2.14
N THR A 117 3.95 3.03 -1.23
CA THR A 117 4.33 3.58 0.06
C THR A 117 3.45 2.97 1.14
N ASP A 118 4.07 2.68 2.27
CA ASP A 118 3.36 2.27 3.47
C ASP A 118 3.95 3.03 4.67
N ARG A 119 3.08 3.71 5.40
CA ARG A 119 3.37 4.38 6.66
C ARG A 119 2.17 4.19 7.58
N CYS A 120 2.12 3.07 8.27
CA CYS A 120 0.99 2.70 9.11
C CYS A 120 1.40 2.11 10.47
N MET A 121 2.59 2.45 10.98
CA MET A 121 3.07 2.01 12.29
C MET A 121 2.46 2.85 13.43
N GLU A 122 1.13 2.96 13.43
CA GLU A 122 0.34 3.67 14.42
C GLU A 122 -0.43 2.71 15.34
N ALA A 123 -0.81 3.18 16.52
CA ALA A 123 -1.52 2.37 17.52
C ALA A 123 -2.81 1.69 16.99
N PRO A 124 -3.69 2.35 16.21
CA PRO A 124 -4.85 1.72 15.63
C PRO A 124 -4.52 0.55 14.70
N THR A 125 -3.47 0.67 13.90
CA THR A 125 -3.03 -0.40 12.98
C THR A 125 -2.44 -1.58 13.74
N TYR A 126 -1.59 -1.31 14.75
CA TYR A 126 -1.08 -2.36 15.64
C TYR A 126 -2.22 -3.10 16.35
N ALA A 127 -3.21 -2.39 16.88
CA ALA A 127 -4.36 -2.99 17.54
C ALA A 127 -5.15 -3.92 16.59
N LYS A 128 -5.39 -3.48 15.34
CA LYS A 128 -6.11 -4.27 14.32
C LYS A 128 -5.33 -5.52 13.92
N PHE A 129 -4.04 -5.41 13.62
CA PHE A 129 -3.20 -6.56 13.27
C PHE A 129 -2.98 -7.51 14.45
N SER A 130 -2.90 -7.00 15.68
CA SER A 130 -2.87 -7.82 16.89
C SER A 130 -4.17 -8.61 17.07
N ALA A 131 -5.31 -7.98 16.85
CA ALA A 131 -6.62 -8.62 16.99
C ALA A 131 -6.82 -9.81 16.04
N ILE A 132 -6.23 -9.77 14.84
CA ILE A 132 -6.26 -10.92 13.91
C ILE A 132 -5.13 -11.91 14.12
N GLY A 133 -4.28 -11.73 15.14
CA GLY A 133 -3.18 -12.63 15.47
C GLY A 133 -2.05 -12.67 14.42
N ALA A 134 -1.83 -11.57 13.68
CA ALA A 134 -0.83 -11.54 12.61
C ALA A 134 0.56 -11.07 13.09
N LEU A 135 0.65 -10.43 14.25
CA LEU A 135 1.91 -9.84 14.74
C LEU A 135 2.72 -10.85 15.58
N SER A 136 4.03 -10.81 15.38
CA SER A 136 4.99 -11.44 16.28
C SER A 136 5.35 -10.49 17.42
N PRO A 137 5.49 -11.00 18.66
CA PRO A 137 5.93 -10.17 19.78
C PRO A 137 7.43 -9.85 19.77
N THR A 138 8.20 -10.48 18.90
CA THR A 138 9.67 -10.37 18.91
C THR A 138 10.27 -10.00 17.56
N HIS A 139 10.09 -10.82 16.53
CA HIS A 139 10.72 -10.63 15.22
C HIS A 139 10.03 -11.45 14.13
N SER A 140 10.19 -11.05 12.88
CA SER A 140 9.74 -11.81 11.72
C SER A 140 10.76 -12.93 11.41
N THR A 141 10.26 -14.15 11.21
CA THR A 141 11.06 -15.34 10.85
C THR A 141 10.44 -16.04 9.65
N PRO A 142 10.47 -15.43 8.45
CA PRO A 142 9.88 -16.03 7.26
C PRO A 142 10.46 -17.41 6.99
N PHE A 143 9.58 -18.37 6.65
CA PHE A 143 9.93 -19.78 6.33
C PHE A 143 10.52 -20.60 7.49
N ASP A 144 10.61 -20.08 8.71
CA ASP A 144 11.04 -20.82 9.88
C ASP A 144 9.87 -21.63 10.46
N ALA A 145 10.16 -22.82 10.98
CA ALA A 145 9.19 -23.67 11.65
C ALA A 145 8.57 -23.01 12.92
N LYS A 146 9.25 -22.01 13.48
CA LYS A 146 8.81 -21.22 14.63
C LYS A 146 8.13 -19.91 14.25
N ALA A 147 7.86 -19.69 12.96
CA ALA A 147 7.18 -18.48 12.50
C ALA A 147 5.84 -18.29 13.23
N ASN A 148 5.63 -17.12 13.79
CA ASN A 148 4.46 -16.83 14.64
C ASN A 148 3.83 -15.46 14.34
N GLY A 149 4.19 -14.82 13.25
CA GLY A 149 3.72 -13.52 12.83
C GLY A 149 4.86 -12.63 12.33
N PHE A 150 4.53 -11.41 11.98
CA PHE A 150 5.49 -10.43 11.49
C PHE A 150 5.62 -9.22 12.44
N VAL A 151 6.71 -8.50 12.32
CA VAL A 151 6.88 -7.15 12.86
C VAL A 151 6.65 -6.18 11.68
N MET A 152 5.79 -5.20 11.89
CA MET A 152 5.47 -4.22 10.84
C MET A 152 6.70 -3.36 10.50
N GLY A 153 6.77 -2.93 9.25
CA GLY A 153 7.75 -1.98 8.75
C GLY A 153 7.07 -0.89 7.94
N GLU A 154 7.80 0.17 7.69
CA GLU A 154 7.39 1.27 6.81
C GLU A 154 8.40 1.45 5.69
N GLY A 155 7.95 2.02 4.59
CA GLY A 155 8.84 2.31 3.48
C GLY A 155 8.14 2.84 2.27
N ALA A 156 8.95 3.24 1.30
CA ALA A 156 8.49 3.65 -0.03
C ALA A 156 9.49 3.17 -1.08
N GLY A 157 8.98 2.76 -2.22
CA GLY A 157 9.80 2.38 -3.37
C GLY A 157 9.13 2.81 -4.66
N VAL A 158 9.92 3.31 -5.62
CA VAL A 158 9.42 3.77 -6.92
C VAL A 158 10.33 3.26 -8.02
N LEU A 159 9.73 2.73 -9.07
CA LEU A 159 10.41 2.32 -10.29
C LEU A 159 10.00 3.26 -11.44
N LEU A 160 10.98 3.71 -12.21
CA LEU A 160 10.75 4.32 -13.50
C LEU A 160 10.75 3.22 -14.56
N LEU A 161 9.62 3.05 -15.22
CA LEU A 161 9.39 2.00 -16.21
C LEU A 161 9.26 2.59 -17.61
N LYS A 162 9.81 1.89 -18.59
CA LYS A 162 9.75 2.23 -20.00
C LYS A 162 9.70 0.95 -20.82
N ARG A 163 9.14 0.97 -22.04
CA ARG A 163 9.28 -0.16 -22.94
C ARG A 163 10.75 -0.39 -23.26
N LEU A 164 11.17 -1.65 -23.31
CA LEU A 164 12.58 -2.01 -23.53
C LEU A 164 13.11 -1.45 -24.85
N SER A 165 12.32 -1.52 -25.93
CA SER A 165 12.72 -0.95 -27.22
C SER A 165 13.03 0.53 -27.13
N ASP A 166 12.11 1.28 -26.50
CA ASP A 166 12.23 2.73 -26.40
C ASP A 166 13.41 3.13 -25.47
N ALA A 167 13.65 2.33 -24.42
CA ALA A 167 14.79 2.55 -23.52
C ALA A 167 16.14 2.33 -24.21
N ILE A 168 16.22 1.32 -25.10
CA ILE A 168 17.40 1.06 -25.91
C ILE A 168 17.62 2.18 -26.92
N ASP A 169 16.57 2.59 -27.63
CA ASP A 169 16.62 3.65 -28.64
C ASP A 169 17.02 5.00 -28.03
N ASP A 170 16.58 5.28 -26.82
CA ASP A 170 16.91 6.51 -26.08
C ASP A 170 18.28 6.44 -25.34
N GLY A 171 18.93 5.28 -25.31
CA GLY A 171 20.22 5.08 -24.65
C GLY A 171 20.13 5.10 -23.11
N ASP A 172 18.97 4.72 -22.55
CA ASP A 172 18.75 4.71 -21.11
C ASP A 172 19.63 3.68 -20.38
N ASP A 173 20.00 3.98 -19.15
CA ASP A 173 20.69 3.03 -18.25
C ASP A 173 19.69 2.00 -17.68
N ILE A 174 19.58 0.87 -18.36
CA ILE A 174 18.61 -0.19 -18.05
C ILE A 174 19.14 -1.02 -16.86
N LYS A 175 18.50 -0.93 -15.71
CA LYS A 175 18.87 -1.68 -14.49
C LYS A 175 18.36 -3.12 -14.49
N ALA A 176 17.15 -3.34 -15.00
CA ALA A 176 16.50 -4.65 -15.07
C ALA A 176 15.39 -4.66 -16.13
N VAL A 177 14.97 -5.85 -16.53
CA VAL A 177 13.86 -6.03 -17.47
C VAL A 177 12.77 -6.87 -16.83
N ILE A 178 11.54 -6.32 -16.71
CA ILE A 178 10.36 -7.06 -16.30
C ILE A 178 9.91 -7.93 -17.48
N ARG A 179 10.06 -9.24 -17.35
CA ARG A 179 9.74 -10.20 -18.41
C ARG A 179 8.26 -10.60 -18.41
N GLY A 180 7.63 -10.63 -17.24
CA GLY A 180 6.23 -11.00 -17.12
C GLY A 180 5.64 -10.54 -15.80
N VAL A 181 4.37 -10.23 -15.82
CA VAL A 181 3.57 -9.87 -14.65
C VAL A 181 2.29 -10.70 -14.65
N GLY A 182 1.88 -11.17 -13.48
CA GLY A 182 0.69 -11.99 -13.34
C GLY A 182 -0.06 -11.68 -12.05
N GLY A 183 -1.37 -11.61 -12.15
CA GLY A 183 -2.26 -11.44 -11.01
C GLY A 183 -3.43 -12.43 -11.07
N SER A 184 -3.98 -12.76 -9.93
CA SER A 184 -5.19 -13.59 -9.82
C SER A 184 -5.97 -13.19 -8.57
N SER A 185 -7.19 -13.70 -8.47
CA SER A 185 -7.99 -13.67 -7.25
C SER A 185 -8.12 -15.08 -6.71
N ASP A 186 -8.13 -15.21 -5.39
CA ASP A 186 -8.32 -16.51 -4.73
C ASP A 186 -9.75 -17.08 -4.95
N GLY A 187 -10.70 -16.23 -5.31
CA GLY A 187 -12.10 -16.64 -5.50
C GLY A 187 -12.75 -17.08 -4.20
N ARG A 188 -13.68 -18.02 -4.28
CA ARG A 188 -14.33 -18.56 -3.11
C ARG A 188 -13.41 -19.55 -2.40
N GLY A 189 -13.06 -19.28 -1.15
CA GLY A 189 -12.18 -20.10 -0.31
C GLY A 189 -12.69 -20.24 1.12
N LYS A 190 -11.82 -20.62 2.05
CA LYS A 190 -12.12 -20.81 3.48
C LYS A 190 -12.47 -19.51 4.21
N GLY A 191 -12.08 -18.37 3.68
CA GLY A 191 -12.33 -17.03 4.23
C GLY A 191 -11.58 -15.97 3.42
N ILE A 192 -11.96 -14.70 3.61
CA ILE A 192 -11.40 -13.60 2.81
C ILE A 192 -9.90 -13.36 3.07
N THR A 193 -9.42 -13.74 4.25
CA THR A 193 -8.01 -13.57 4.64
C THR A 193 -7.17 -14.85 4.46
N ALA A 194 -7.81 -15.98 4.12
CA ALA A 194 -7.11 -17.24 3.95
C ALA A 194 -6.48 -17.34 2.56
N PRO A 195 -5.15 -17.59 2.46
CA PRO A 195 -4.49 -17.72 1.17
C PRO A 195 -4.96 -18.98 0.42
N SER A 196 -4.93 -18.90 -0.92
CA SER A 196 -5.27 -20.00 -1.81
C SER A 196 -4.08 -20.39 -2.67
N GLN A 197 -3.59 -21.61 -2.48
CA GLN A 197 -2.52 -22.15 -3.31
C GLN A 197 -2.89 -22.09 -4.80
N ARG A 198 -4.15 -22.40 -5.14
CA ARG A 198 -4.63 -22.32 -6.54
C ARG A 198 -4.53 -20.92 -7.10
N GLY A 199 -4.90 -19.89 -6.32
CA GLY A 199 -4.78 -18.50 -6.73
C GLY A 199 -3.33 -18.09 -6.95
N GLN A 200 -2.43 -18.46 -6.04
CA GLN A 200 -1.00 -18.20 -6.18
C GLN A 200 -0.41 -18.88 -7.43
N VAL A 201 -0.71 -20.16 -7.64
CA VAL A 201 -0.28 -20.88 -8.85
C VAL A 201 -0.78 -20.20 -10.13
N GLN A 202 -2.03 -19.72 -10.16
CA GLN A 202 -2.56 -19.00 -11.31
C GLN A 202 -1.81 -17.68 -11.59
N ALA A 203 -1.52 -16.90 -10.56
CA ALA A 203 -0.77 -15.65 -10.71
C ALA A 203 0.64 -15.91 -11.26
N VAL A 204 1.35 -16.85 -10.66
CA VAL A 204 2.71 -17.24 -11.08
C VAL A 204 2.71 -17.81 -12.51
N SER A 205 1.77 -18.72 -12.82
CA SER A 205 1.67 -19.30 -14.18
C SER A 205 1.42 -18.25 -15.26
N ARG A 206 0.60 -17.22 -14.96
CA ARG A 206 0.37 -16.11 -15.90
C ARG A 206 1.63 -15.29 -16.13
N ALA A 207 2.40 -15.04 -15.09
CA ALA A 207 3.67 -14.31 -15.21
C ALA A 207 4.68 -15.12 -16.05
N TYR A 208 4.84 -16.42 -15.80
CA TYR A 208 5.73 -17.27 -16.60
C TYR A 208 5.28 -17.41 -18.05
N ALA A 209 3.97 -17.57 -18.30
CA ALA A 209 3.43 -17.60 -19.66
C ALA A 209 3.74 -16.33 -20.47
N GLN A 210 3.70 -15.17 -19.80
CA GLN A 210 4.08 -13.90 -20.42
C GLN A 210 5.61 -13.78 -20.58
N ALA A 211 6.38 -14.25 -19.61
CA ALA A 211 7.84 -14.19 -19.63
C ALA A 211 8.48 -15.06 -20.70
N GLY A 212 7.86 -16.21 -21.04
CA GLY A 212 8.29 -17.10 -22.11
C GLY A 212 9.51 -17.95 -21.79
N TYR A 213 9.78 -18.22 -20.50
CA TYR A 213 10.85 -19.13 -20.06
C TYR A 213 10.38 -20.08 -18.95
N GLU A 214 11.10 -21.17 -18.78
CA GLU A 214 10.75 -22.21 -17.81
C GLU A 214 11.09 -21.80 -16.36
N PRO A 215 10.24 -22.12 -15.37
CA PRO A 215 10.51 -21.84 -13.96
C PRO A 215 11.84 -22.39 -13.45
N SER A 216 12.32 -23.51 -14.01
CA SER A 216 13.59 -24.13 -13.65
C SER A 216 14.83 -23.29 -13.96
N THR A 217 14.69 -22.24 -14.77
CA THR A 217 15.78 -21.31 -15.10
C THR A 217 15.89 -20.14 -14.11
N VAL A 218 15.00 -20.07 -13.12
CA VAL A 218 15.00 -19.01 -12.10
C VAL A 218 15.94 -19.38 -10.97
N GLU A 219 16.89 -18.51 -10.69
CA GLU A 219 17.93 -18.72 -9.67
C GLU A 219 17.51 -18.19 -8.29
N LEU A 220 16.66 -17.17 -8.24
CA LEU A 220 16.20 -16.53 -7.00
C LEU A 220 14.70 -16.30 -7.03
N VAL A 221 14.03 -16.66 -5.95
CA VAL A 221 12.61 -16.37 -5.73
C VAL A 221 12.46 -15.57 -4.45
N GLU A 222 11.96 -14.33 -4.58
CA GLU A 222 11.51 -13.56 -3.43
C GLU A 222 10.01 -13.76 -3.26
N ALA A 223 9.60 -14.28 -2.12
CA ALA A 223 8.21 -14.58 -1.83
C ALA A 223 7.62 -13.58 -0.83
N HIS A 224 6.31 -13.68 -0.58
CA HIS A 224 5.62 -12.79 0.35
C HIS A 224 6.15 -12.90 1.80
N GLY A 225 6.44 -14.10 2.28
CA GLY A 225 7.21 -14.33 3.51
C GLY A 225 6.68 -13.64 4.76
N THR A 226 5.37 -13.65 5.01
CA THR A 226 4.74 -12.97 6.16
C THR A 226 5.11 -13.54 7.53
N SER A 227 5.85 -14.64 7.61
CA SER A 227 6.20 -15.26 8.90
C SER A 227 4.98 -15.73 9.71
N THR A 228 3.83 -15.92 9.10
CA THR A 228 2.63 -16.48 9.70
C THR A 228 2.61 -17.99 9.56
N LYS A 229 1.80 -18.67 10.40
CA LYS A 229 1.65 -20.15 10.37
C LYS A 229 0.79 -20.68 9.22
N VAL A 230 0.41 -19.84 8.27
CA VAL A 230 -0.50 -20.19 7.18
C VAL A 230 0.29 -20.50 5.91
#